data_64f7974f608ce1df5be857fa1b3b0f1e
#
_entry.id   64f7974f608ce1df5be857fa1b3b0f1e
#
_cell.length_a   1.000
_cell.length_b   1.000
_cell.length_c   1.000
_cell.angle_alpha   90.00
_cell.angle_beta   90.00
_cell.angle_gamma   90.00
#
_symmetry.space_group_name_H-M   'P 1'
#
loop_
_entity.id
_entity.type
_entity.pdbx_description
1 polymer ?
#
loop_
_entity_poly.entity_id
_entity_poly.type
_entity_poly.pdbx_seq_one_letter_code
_entity_poly.pdbx_strand_id
1 'polypeptide(L)'
;MSVVYWPAVGFDYVNYDDTEFVATNPHILGGLTWENVRWAFGTGLDGNWDPLTWLSYMLDVAWSGSTAAGLHLTNILLHAANTVLVFLLFRQLTGAHWPSAVVAGLFGLHPLHVESVAWVAERKDVLSTLFWLLATWMYARHAQKLAAGSRRWSNAYFLALIFFVLGLMSKPMVVTLPFVLLLLDYWPLRRIQPGNRFIQRATLTRLIGEKIPFFMLAAIASALAISIQHQDRAMESLASRPVGMRMANALVAYARYLGKTFWPVDLANPYLLTRHLPWGQVLAAGALVMGLTVWAVLTARKRPYGLVGWLWFLGTMIPVIGLVQVGSQSMADRYTYIPLLGVFWIVVWVATDLITRWRPPGLVVTLVALLVLGTCAARTRVQLDYWRDGESLFRHTIALTENNFIAYDGLGWSLYNKGRMDEAVFYYLKALEIRPRYGNALTNLSDALIRIDVVNAATNHPHALAQRAGTDYANAHNTVGLGLAMNGKLDDAISHFRKALLYDPDHANARSNLGYALALQGRLDEAIGQCEQVLRRSPHHPKANNILGFALLKQGRWDEAVAHLRESLQYEPNNAEAHYNLGQALAALGQRDEAIAHFKETLQLAPNYRDAREQLKKLESASK
;
A
#
# COMPACT_ATOMS: atom_id res chain seq x y z
N MET A 1 -28.60 -4.49 0.39
CA MET A 1 -27.26 -3.92 0.21
C MET A 1 -27.29 -2.40 0.34
N SER A 2 -28.00 -1.64 -0.50
CA SER A 2 -28.02 -0.17 -0.47
C SER A 2 -28.35 0.41 0.92
N VAL A 3 -29.28 -0.17 1.67
CA VAL A 3 -29.59 0.26 3.05
C VAL A 3 -28.40 0.12 3.99
N VAL A 4 -27.57 -0.94 3.83
CA VAL A 4 -26.39 -1.19 4.67
C VAL A 4 -25.30 -0.14 4.39
N TYR A 5 -25.10 0.23 3.14
CA TYR A 5 -24.08 1.20 2.70
C TYR A 5 -24.57 2.65 2.72
N TRP A 6 -25.89 2.90 2.86
CA TRP A 6 -26.47 4.24 2.81
C TRP A 6 -25.77 5.28 3.71
N PRO A 7 -25.37 4.93 4.94
CA PRO A 7 -24.70 5.90 5.81
C PRO A 7 -23.40 6.47 5.24
N ALA A 8 -22.73 5.75 4.33
CA ALA A 8 -21.52 6.27 3.70
C ALA A 8 -21.77 7.54 2.87
N VAL A 9 -22.99 7.82 2.45
CA VAL A 9 -23.34 9.09 1.79
C VAL A 9 -23.07 10.31 2.68
N GLY A 10 -23.12 10.13 4.01
CA GLY A 10 -22.81 11.17 4.98
C GLY A 10 -21.36 11.17 5.48
N PHE A 11 -20.48 10.37 4.89
CA PHE A 11 -19.08 10.28 5.29
C PHE A 11 -18.24 11.38 4.66
N ASP A 12 -17.14 11.71 5.32
CA ASP A 12 -16.15 12.64 4.81
C ASP A 12 -15.10 11.90 3.97
N TYR A 13 -14.23 12.64 3.32
CA TYR A 13 -13.06 12.06 2.65
C TYR A 13 -12.13 11.37 3.65
N VAL A 14 -11.63 10.21 3.27
CA VAL A 14 -10.52 9.59 3.97
C VAL A 14 -9.23 10.26 3.50
N ASN A 15 -8.56 10.98 4.41
CA ASN A 15 -7.34 11.73 4.14
C ASN A 15 -6.15 10.78 3.92
N TYR A 16 -6.20 9.97 2.88
CA TYR A 16 -5.14 9.10 2.41
C TYR A 16 -4.84 9.44 0.95
N ASP A 17 -5.67 9.00 0.02
CA ASP A 17 -5.56 9.35 -1.40
C ASP A 17 -6.69 10.29 -1.86
N ASP A 18 -7.84 10.34 -1.16
CA ASP A 18 -9.02 11.10 -1.58
C ASP A 18 -8.74 12.60 -1.72
N THR A 19 -7.86 13.14 -0.88
CA THR A 19 -7.51 14.56 -0.89
C THR A 19 -6.79 14.91 -2.20
N GLU A 20 -5.75 14.17 -2.54
CA GLU A 20 -4.92 14.41 -3.71
C GLU A 20 -5.65 14.02 -5.01
N PHE A 21 -6.38 12.91 -4.99
CA PHE A 21 -7.06 12.42 -6.18
C PHE A 21 -8.29 13.25 -6.56
N VAL A 22 -9.04 13.71 -5.57
CA VAL A 22 -10.34 14.34 -5.82
C VAL A 22 -10.50 15.71 -5.16
N ALA A 23 -10.32 15.81 -3.84
CA ALA A 23 -10.73 17.00 -3.09
C ALA A 23 -9.92 18.25 -3.44
N THR A 24 -8.66 18.12 -3.82
CA THR A 24 -7.78 19.24 -4.21
C THR A 24 -7.30 19.19 -5.66
N ASN A 25 -7.70 18.18 -6.43
CA ASN A 25 -7.25 18.01 -7.82
C ASN A 25 -7.95 19.02 -8.75
N PRO A 26 -7.22 20.01 -9.31
CA PRO A 26 -7.82 21.08 -10.11
C PRO A 26 -8.49 20.56 -11.40
N HIS A 27 -8.00 19.45 -11.98
CA HIS A 27 -8.59 18.86 -13.17
C HIS A 27 -9.92 18.17 -12.88
N ILE A 28 -10.04 17.57 -11.69
CA ILE A 28 -11.32 16.95 -11.26
C ILE A 28 -12.32 18.05 -10.89
N LEU A 29 -11.88 19.03 -10.10
CA LEU A 29 -12.72 20.17 -9.67
C LEU A 29 -13.18 21.05 -10.85
N GLY A 30 -12.39 21.12 -11.90
CA GLY A 30 -12.73 21.82 -13.15
C GLY A 30 -13.80 21.12 -14.00
N GLY A 31 -14.21 19.90 -13.66
CA GLY A 31 -15.24 19.12 -14.36
C GLY A 31 -14.82 18.68 -15.77
N LEU A 32 -15.82 18.32 -16.59
CA LEU A 32 -15.63 17.76 -17.94
C LEU A 32 -15.33 18.88 -18.98
N THR A 33 -14.11 19.40 -18.98
CA THR A 33 -13.59 20.23 -20.06
C THR A 33 -12.72 19.39 -21.01
N TRP A 34 -12.52 19.85 -22.25
CA TRP A 34 -11.63 19.15 -23.19
C TRP A 34 -10.19 19.01 -22.66
N GLU A 35 -9.71 20.02 -21.96
CA GLU A 35 -8.39 20.03 -21.31
C GLU A 35 -8.30 18.93 -20.24
N ASN A 36 -9.30 18.86 -19.36
CA ASN A 36 -9.34 17.86 -18.28
C ASN A 36 -9.52 16.43 -18.82
N VAL A 37 -10.32 16.24 -19.88
CA VAL A 37 -10.42 14.96 -20.59
C VAL A 37 -9.07 14.57 -21.15
N ARG A 38 -8.37 15.47 -21.83
CA ARG A 38 -7.02 15.20 -22.37
C ARG A 38 -6.02 14.87 -21.26
N TRP A 39 -6.07 15.58 -20.14
CA TRP A 39 -5.27 15.29 -18.97
C TRP A 39 -5.53 13.88 -18.44
N ALA A 40 -6.79 13.46 -18.29
CA ALA A 40 -7.16 12.14 -17.81
C ALA A 40 -6.55 10.99 -18.62
N PHE A 41 -6.42 11.16 -19.95
CA PHE A 41 -5.78 10.18 -20.81
C PHE A 41 -4.25 10.25 -20.83
N GLY A 42 -3.67 11.41 -20.47
CA GLY A 42 -2.23 11.64 -20.48
C GLY A 42 -1.53 11.47 -19.13
N THR A 43 -2.30 11.44 -18.03
CA THR A 43 -1.71 11.35 -16.69
C THR A 43 -1.43 9.90 -16.29
N GLY A 44 -0.34 9.73 -15.51
CA GLY A 44 -0.01 8.50 -14.79
C GLY A 44 0.05 8.76 -13.28
N LEU A 45 -0.82 9.62 -12.74
CA LEU A 45 -0.80 10.05 -11.36
C LEU A 45 -0.75 8.85 -10.41
N ASP A 46 0.18 8.90 -9.46
CA ASP A 46 0.43 7.86 -8.45
C ASP A 46 0.66 6.45 -9.06
N GLY A 47 1.35 6.40 -10.22
CA GLY A 47 1.70 5.15 -10.89
C GLY A 47 0.53 4.42 -11.55
N ASN A 48 -0.63 5.06 -11.71
CA ASN A 48 -1.83 4.47 -12.28
C ASN A 48 -2.29 5.20 -13.54
N TRP A 49 -2.76 4.43 -14.55
CA TRP A 49 -3.42 4.94 -15.74
C TRP A 49 -4.86 4.41 -15.78
N ASP A 50 -5.78 5.23 -15.30
CA ASP A 50 -7.19 4.91 -15.14
C ASP A 50 -8.11 6.07 -15.60
N PRO A 51 -8.02 6.43 -16.90
CA PRO A 51 -8.71 7.62 -17.43
C PRO A 51 -10.22 7.61 -17.21
N LEU A 52 -10.89 6.46 -17.26
CA LEU A 52 -12.34 6.40 -17.02
C LEU A 52 -12.70 6.66 -15.56
N THR A 53 -11.83 6.32 -14.63
CA THR A 53 -12.03 6.65 -13.22
C THR A 53 -11.98 8.17 -13.03
N TRP A 54 -10.98 8.84 -13.63
CA TRP A 54 -10.90 10.31 -13.63
C TRP A 54 -12.14 10.95 -14.24
N LEU A 55 -12.57 10.50 -15.43
CA LEU A 55 -13.79 11.01 -16.07
C LEU A 55 -15.04 10.79 -15.20
N SER A 56 -15.11 9.69 -14.46
CA SER A 56 -16.25 9.43 -13.57
C SER A 56 -16.30 10.39 -12.38
N TYR A 57 -15.14 10.81 -11.84
CA TYR A 57 -15.10 11.86 -10.81
C TYR A 57 -15.49 13.23 -11.37
N MET A 58 -15.00 13.58 -12.57
CA MET A 58 -15.38 14.83 -13.25
C MET A 58 -16.90 14.90 -13.51
N LEU A 59 -17.53 13.76 -13.86
CA LEU A 59 -18.98 13.66 -14.01
C LEU A 59 -19.71 13.90 -12.68
N ASP A 60 -19.24 13.31 -11.59
CA ASP A 60 -19.84 13.51 -10.27
C ASP A 60 -19.74 14.96 -9.83
N VAL A 61 -18.55 15.58 -10.00
CA VAL A 61 -18.35 17.00 -9.65
C VAL A 61 -19.26 17.90 -10.48
N ALA A 62 -19.44 17.60 -11.77
CA ALA A 62 -20.35 18.37 -12.64
C ALA A 62 -21.82 18.27 -12.21
N TRP A 63 -22.23 17.14 -11.58
CA TRP A 63 -23.61 16.88 -11.21
C TRP A 63 -23.92 17.23 -9.74
N SER A 64 -23.03 16.90 -8.79
CA SER A 64 -23.25 17.03 -7.34
C SER A 64 -22.33 18.05 -6.66
N GLY A 65 -21.47 18.72 -7.42
CA GLY A 65 -20.38 19.52 -6.86
C GLY A 65 -19.27 18.64 -6.27
N SER A 66 -18.28 19.27 -5.63
CA SER A 66 -17.12 18.60 -5.02
C SER A 66 -17.42 18.01 -3.63
N THR A 67 -18.66 17.58 -3.39
CA THR A 67 -19.04 17.03 -2.08
C THR A 67 -18.72 15.52 -2.02
N ALA A 68 -18.16 15.05 -0.90
CA ALA A 68 -17.89 13.64 -0.68
C ALA A 68 -19.18 12.78 -0.83
N ALA A 69 -20.34 13.32 -0.47
CA ALA A 69 -21.65 12.67 -0.54
C ALA A 69 -22.00 12.17 -1.95
N GLY A 70 -21.80 13.01 -2.98
CA GLY A 70 -22.06 12.64 -4.37
C GLY A 70 -21.17 11.50 -4.85
N LEU A 71 -19.90 11.54 -4.47
CA LEU A 71 -18.90 10.55 -4.82
C LEU A 71 -19.17 9.19 -4.15
N HIS A 72 -19.52 9.20 -2.85
CA HIS A 72 -19.94 7.98 -2.15
C HIS A 72 -21.23 7.39 -2.73
N LEU A 73 -22.21 8.24 -3.08
CA LEU A 73 -23.45 7.77 -3.70
C LEU A 73 -23.17 7.02 -5.00
N THR A 74 -22.31 7.55 -5.86
CA THR A 74 -21.94 6.88 -7.11
C THR A 74 -21.26 5.54 -6.86
N ASN A 75 -20.35 5.42 -5.88
CA ASN A 75 -19.74 4.15 -5.51
C ASN A 75 -20.77 3.12 -5.04
N ILE A 76 -21.75 3.54 -4.23
CA ILE A 76 -22.84 2.68 -3.74
C ILE A 76 -23.71 2.22 -4.91
N LEU A 77 -24.06 3.12 -5.84
CA LEU A 77 -24.85 2.77 -7.03
C LEU A 77 -24.10 1.80 -7.96
N LEU A 78 -22.81 2.00 -8.18
CA LEU A 78 -21.97 1.08 -8.94
C LEU A 78 -21.89 -0.29 -8.26
N HIS A 79 -21.73 -0.34 -6.94
CA HIS A 79 -21.73 -1.61 -6.19
C HIS A 79 -23.11 -2.31 -6.25
N ALA A 80 -24.20 -1.55 -6.22
CA ALA A 80 -25.56 -2.08 -6.42
C ALA A 80 -25.72 -2.69 -7.82
N ALA A 81 -25.27 -1.98 -8.85
CA ALA A 81 -25.29 -2.47 -10.23
C ALA A 81 -24.45 -3.74 -10.36
N ASN A 82 -23.25 -3.77 -9.78
CA ASN A 82 -22.39 -4.96 -9.76
C ASN A 82 -23.08 -6.15 -9.08
N THR A 83 -23.73 -5.93 -7.94
CA THR A 83 -24.48 -6.98 -7.21
C THR A 83 -25.60 -7.57 -8.08
N VAL A 84 -26.35 -6.72 -8.79
CA VAL A 84 -27.39 -7.16 -9.74
C VAL A 84 -26.77 -7.92 -10.92
N LEU A 85 -25.66 -7.41 -11.48
CA LEU A 85 -24.96 -8.08 -12.59
C LEU A 85 -24.39 -9.44 -12.17
N VAL A 86 -23.87 -9.58 -10.95
CA VAL A 86 -23.45 -10.89 -10.42
C VAL A 86 -24.63 -11.85 -10.40
N PHE A 87 -25.79 -11.45 -9.88
CA PHE A 87 -26.98 -12.30 -9.91
C PHE A 87 -27.36 -12.73 -11.35
N LEU A 88 -27.44 -11.76 -12.26
CA LEU A 88 -27.84 -12.01 -13.65
C LEU A 88 -26.85 -12.90 -14.39
N LEU A 89 -25.55 -12.67 -14.21
CA LEU A 89 -24.48 -13.44 -14.80
C LEU A 89 -24.50 -14.90 -14.32
N PHE A 90 -24.53 -15.12 -13.00
CA PHE A 90 -24.52 -16.47 -12.45
C PHE A 90 -25.80 -17.24 -12.80
N ARG A 91 -26.96 -16.56 -12.80
CA ARG A 91 -28.22 -17.13 -13.28
C ARG A 91 -28.14 -17.54 -14.75
N GLN A 92 -27.58 -16.70 -15.62
CA GLN A 92 -27.41 -17.01 -17.03
C GLN A 92 -26.45 -18.18 -17.26
N LEU A 93 -25.33 -18.21 -16.51
CA LEU A 93 -24.31 -19.24 -16.67
C LEU A 93 -24.78 -20.62 -16.18
N THR A 94 -25.57 -20.67 -15.12
CA THR A 94 -25.87 -21.92 -14.41
C THR A 94 -27.33 -22.34 -14.45
N GLY A 95 -28.25 -21.42 -14.78
CA GLY A 95 -29.70 -21.65 -14.69
C GLY A 95 -30.26 -21.68 -13.25
N ALA A 96 -29.39 -21.61 -12.23
CA ALA A 96 -29.76 -21.77 -10.83
C ALA A 96 -30.14 -20.41 -10.20
N HIS A 97 -31.43 -20.18 -9.91
CA HIS A 97 -31.92 -18.87 -9.41
C HIS A 97 -31.46 -18.60 -7.97
N TRP A 98 -31.80 -19.49 -7.02
CA TRP A 98 -31.50 -19.29 -5.60
C TRP A 98 -30.01 -19.29 -5.27
N PRO A 99 -29.19 -20.24 -5.78
CA PRO A 99 -27.75 -20.18 -5.59
C PRO A 99 -27.13 -18.88 -6.11
N SER A 100 -27.57 -18.41 -7.29
CA SER A 100 -27.09 -17.14 -7.85
C SER A 100 -27.48 -15.92 -6.99
N ALA A 101 -28.66 -15.93 -6.38
CA ALA A 101 -29.09 -14.88 -5.47
C ALA A 101 -28.25 -14.85 -4.18
N VAL A 102 -27.88 -16.03 -3.64
CA VAL A 102 -27.03 -16.12 -2.46
C VAL A 102 -25.60 -15.63 -2.78
N VAL A 103 -25.02 -16.02 -3.95
CA VAL A 103 -23.71 -15.48 -4.38
C VAL A 103 -23.74 -13.97 -4.50
N ALA A 104 -24.79 -13.42 -5.14
CA ALA A 104 -24.94 -11.96 -5.26
C ALA A 104 -25.14 -11.27 -3.89
N GLY A 105 -25.89 -11.91 -3.00
CA GLY A 105 -26.07 -11.43 -1.62
C GLY A 105 -24.76 -11.41 -0.83
N LEU A 106 -23.95 -12.45 -0.92
CA LEU A 106 -22.61 -12.49 -0.33
C LEU A 106 -21.72 -11.41 -0.93
N PHE A 107 -21.69 -11.28 -2.25
CA PHE A 107 -20.92 -10.22 -2.91
C PHE A 107 -21.36 -8.82 -2.44
N GLY A 108 -22.65 -8.56 -2.39
CA GLY A 108 -23.18 -7.24 -2.02
C GLY A 108 -23.09 -6.89 -0.54
N LEU A 109 -22.89 -7.89 0.34
CA LEU A 109 -22.97 -7.70 1.81
C LEU A 109 -21.70 -8.15 2.55
N HIS A 110 -20.65 -8.56 1.86
CA HIS A 110 -19.45 -9.07 2.53
C HIS A 110 -18.57 -7.92 3.06
N PRO A 111 -18.09 -7.97 4.32
CA PRO A 111 -17.28 -6.90 4.92
C PRO A 111 -15.98 -6.57 4.18
N LEU A 112 -15.36 -7.54 3.51
CA LEU A 112 -14.14 -7.32 2.70
C LEU A 112 -14.36 -6.38 1.51
N HIS A 113 -15.60 -6.11 1.12
CA HIS A 113 -15.90 -5.18 0.03
C HIS A 113 -16.11 -3.73 0.49
N VAL A 114 -16.09 -3.48 1.81
CA VAL A 114 -16.28 -2.14 2.38
C VAL A 114 -15.21 -1.18 1.88
N GLU A 115 -13.95 -1.59 1.87
CA GLU A 115 -12.83 -0.78 1.39
C GLU A 115 -13.06 -0.28 -0.05
N SER A 116 -13.45 -1.17 -0.97
CA SER A 116 -13.71 -0.81 -2.38
C SER A 116 -14.92 0.10 -2.58
N VAL A 117 -15.88 0.12 -1.65
CA VAL A 117 -17.14 0.89 -1.79
C VAL A 117 -17.10 2.19 -1.01
N ALA A 118 -16.62 2.15 0.24
CA ALA A 118 -16.59 3.29 1.15
C ALA A 118 -15.45 4.26 0.84
N TRP A 119 -14.31 3.77 0.34
CA TRP A 119 -13.20 4.62 -0.03
C TRP A 119 -13.41 5.23 -1.42
N VAL A 120 -13.46 6.57 -1.48
CA VAL A 120 -13.74 7.30 -2.73
C VAL A 120 -12.67 7.01 -3.78
N ALA A 121 -11.38 7.04 -3.43
CA ALA A 121 -10.26 6.78 -4.34
C ALA A 121 -10.27 5.36 -4.95
N GLU A 122 -10.96 4.39 -4.32
CA GLU A 122 -11.11 3.03 -4.86
C GLU A 122 -12.35 2.87 -5.78
N ARG A 123 -12.93 3.97 -6.28
CA ARG A 123 -13.93 3.92 -7.36
C ARG A 123 -13.50 3.04 -8.53
N LYS A 124 -12.21 3.02 -8.82
CA LYS A 124 -11.59 2.18 -9.83
C LYS A 124 -11.96 0.70 -9.67
N ASP A 125 -12.20 0.20 -8.44
CA ASP A 125 -12.62 -1.17 -8.20
C ASP A 125 -14.05 -1.43 -8.65
N VAL A 126 -14.98 -0.62 -8.18
CA VAL A 126 -16.41 -0.80 -8.47
C VAL A 126 -16.71 -0.51 -9.95
N LEU A 127 -16.05 0.47 -10.56
CA LEU A 127 -16.21 0.84 -11.97
C LEU A 127 -15.60 -0.22 -12.90
N SER A 128 -14.37 -0.65 -12.65
CA SER A 128 -13.73 -1.68 -13.48
C SER A 128 -14.46 -3.02 -13.40
N THR A 129 -15.00 -3.36 -12.21
CA THR A 129 -15.80 -4.58 -12.02
C THR A 129 -17.13 -4.51 -12.77
N LEU A 130 -17.76 -3.34 -12.87
CA LEU A 130 -18.95 -3.15 -13.71
C LEU A 130 -18.66 -3.58 -15.14
N PHE A 131 -17.61 -3.06 -15.74
CA PHE A 131 -17.21 -3.38 -17.09
C PHE A 131 -16.73 -4.83 -17.23
N TRP A 132 -16.03 -5.35 -16.24
CA TRP A 132 -15.60 -6.74 -16.19
C TRP A 132 -16.79 -7.72 -16.20
N LEU A 133 -17.82 -7.45 -15.39
CA LEU A 133 -19.05 -8.25 -15.34
C LEU A 133 -19.83 -8.15 -16.66
N LEU A 134 -19.95 -6.94 -17.23
CA LEU A 134 -20.60 -6.73 -18.52
C LEU A 134 -19.86 -7.46 -19.65
N ALA A 135 -18.53 -7.40 -19.69
CA ALA A 135 -17.71 -8.14 -20.65
C ALA A 135 -17.92 -9.64 -20.54
N THR A 136 -17.89 -10.17 -19.31
CA THR A 136 -18.14 -11.59 -19.03
C THR A 136 -19.56 -11.99 -19.43
N TRP A 137 -20.55 -11.17 -19.15
CA TRP A 137 -21.95 -11.40 -19.50
C TRP A 137 -22.16 -11.44 -21.01
N MET A 138 -21.57 -10.49 -21.74
CA MET A 138 -21.64 -10.46 -23.19
C MET A 138 -20.89 -11.64 -23.82
N TYR A 139 -19.74 -12.02 -23.28
CA TYR A 139 -19.02 -13.21 -23.71
C TYR A 139 -19.85 -14.49 -23.48
N ALA A 140 -20.50 -14.64 -22.33
CA ALA A 140 -21.39 -15.78 -22.07
C ALA A 140 -22.57 -15.84 -23.09
N ARG A 141 -23.16 -14.69 -23.42
CA ARG A 141 -24.18 -14.56 -24.46
C ARG A 141 -23.65 -14.97 -25.86
N HIS A 142 -22.43 -14.53 -26.19
CA HIS A 142 -21.77 -14.95 -27.45
C HIS A 142 -21.59 -16.45 -27.49
N ALA A 143 -21.07 -17.07 -26.45
CA ALA A 143 -20.84 -18.50 -26.36
C ALA A 143 -22.14 -19.31 -26.51
N GLN A 144 -23.24 -18.86 -25.87
CA GLN A 144 -24.57 -19.48 -25.99
C GLN A 144 -25.17 -19.36 -27.41
N LYS A 145 -25.06 -18.17 -28.03
CA LYS A 145 -25.49 -17.96 -29.42
C LYS A 145 -24.71 -18.83 -30.40
N LEU A 146 -23.42 -19.01 -30.18
CA LEU A 146 -22.57 -19.85 -31.00
C LEU A 146 -22.96 -21.33 -30.87
N ALA A 147 -23.31 -21.80 -29.68
CA ALA A 147 -23.86 -23.15 -29.46
C ALA A 147 -25.21 -23.37 -30.15
N ALA A 148 -26.01 -22.31 -30.36
CA ALA A 148 -27.27 -22.29 -31.07
C ALA A 148 -27.12 -22.12 -32.62
N GLY A 149 -25.89 -22.23 -33.15
CA GLY A 149 -25.64 -22.18 -34.61
C GLY A 149 -25.47 -20.78 -35.20
N SER A 150 -25.31 -19.74 -34.37
CA SER A 150 -25.09 -18.36 -34.84
C SER A 150 -23.69 -18.16 -35.45
N ARG A 151 -23.51 -17.02 -36.18
CA ARG A 151 -22.23 -16.64 -36.79
C ARG A 151 -21.08 -16.59 -35.79
N ARG A 152 -19.85 -16.91 -36.23
CA ARG A 152 -18.62 -16.95 -35.43
C ARG A 152 -18.33 -15.67 -34.66
N TRP A 153 -18.68 -14.53 -35.21
CA TRP A 153 -18.51 -13.20 -34.63
C TRP A 153 -19.87 -12.54 -34.45
N SER A 154 -20.36 -12.49 -33.21
CA SER A 154 -21.64 -11.86 -32.88
C SER A 154 -21.41 -10.46 -32.29
N ASN A 155 -22.42 -9.58 -32.37
CA ASN A 155 -22.36 -8.26 -31.69
C ASN A 155 -22.01 -8.38 -30.19
N ALA A 156 -22.44 -9.48 -29.56
CA ALA A 156 -22.12 -9.74 -28.15
C ALA A 156 -20.61 -9.93 -27.92
N TYR A 157 -19.89 -10.52 -28.90
CA TYR A 157 -18.43 -10.64 -28.80
C TYR A 157 -17.72 -9.27 -28.86
N PHE A 158 -18.12 -8.41 -29.80
CA PHE A 158 -17.55 -7.07 -29.91
C PHE A 158 -17.88 -6.20 -28.69
N LEU A 159 -19.10 -6.32 -28.15
CA LEU A 159 -19.48 -5.66 -26.91
C LEU A 159 -18.64 -6.15 -25.72
N ALA A 160 -18.31 -7.46 -25.66
CA ALA A 160 -17.43 -8.00 -24.64
C ALA A 160 -16.01 -7.37 -24.72
N LEU A 161 -15.47 -7.19 -25.93
CA LEU A 161 -14.18 -6.50 -26.14
C LEU A 161 -14.24 -5.03 -25.72
N ILE A 162 -15.30 -4.32 -26.12
CA ILE A 162 -15.49 -2.90 -25.74
C ILE A 162 -15.55 -2.77 -24.22
N PHE A 163 -16.37 -3.54 -23.54
CA PHE A 163 -16.45 -3.50 -22.08
C PHE A 163 -15.13 -3.91 -21.42
N PHE A 164 -14.38 -4.82 -22.02
CA PHE A 164 -13.06 -5.17 -21.50
C PHE A 164 -12.07 -4.00 -21.60
N VAL A 165 -12.05 -3.28 -22.72
CA VAL A 165 -11.23 -2.06 -22.89
C VAL A 165 -11.64 -1.00 -21.85
N LEU A 166 -12.94 -0.75 -21.68
CA LEU A 166 -13.43 0.20 -20.66
C LEU A 166 -13.02 -0.24 -19.25
N GLY A 167 -13.02 -1.54 -18.96
CA GLY A 167 -12.52 -2.07 -17.70
C GLY A 167 -11.03 -1.81 -17.50
N LEU A 168 -10.20 -2.06 -18.52
CA LEU A 168 -8.75 -1.79 -18.48
C LEU A 168 -8.43 -0.30 -18.30
N MET A 169 -9.26 0.58 -18.87
CA MET A 169 -9.16 2.03 -18.71
C MET A 169 -9.65 2.52 -17.33
N SER A 170 -10.30 1.67 -16.55
CA SER A 170 -10.74 1.98 -15.18
C SER A 170 -9.79 1.44 -14.12
N LYS A 171 -9.22 0.24 -14.33
CA LYS A 171 -8.20 -0.38 -13.46
C LYS A 171 -7.44 -1.48 -14.20
N PRO A 172 -6.10 -1.44 -14.24
CA PRO A 172 -5.31 -2.47 -14.93
C PRO A 172 -5.51 -3.90 -14.40
N MET A 173 -5.96 -4.09 -13.16
CA MET A 173 -6.16 -5.40 -12.52
C MET A 173 -7.08 -6.35 -13.31
N VAL A 174 -7.96 -5.82 -14.16
CA VAL A 174 -8.88 -6.64 -15.00
C VAL A 174 -8.18 -7.40 -16.13
N VAL A 175 -6.86 -7.28 -16.32
CA VAL A 175 -6.04 -8.07 -17.28
C VAL A 175 -6.21 -9.59 -17.13
N THR A 176 -6.75 -10.04 -16.00
CA THR A 176 -7.00 -11.46 -15.70
C THR A 176 -8.25 -12.02 -16.41
N LEU A 177 -9.12 -11.18 -16.99
CA LEU A 177 -10.37 -11.61 -17.63
C LEU A 177 -10.20 -12.70 -18.68
N PRO A 178 -9.22 -12.65 -19.62
CA PRO A 178 -9.09 -13.69 -20.65
C PRO A 178 -8.92 -15.10 -20.07
N PHE A 179 -8.21 -15.23 -18.94
CA PHE A 179 -8.04 -16.51 -18.24
C PHE A 179 -9.36 -16.98 -17.61
N VAL A 180 -10.13 -16.07 -17.03
CA VAL A 180 -11.45 -16.39 -16.46
C VAL A 180 -12.41 -16.82 -17.57
N LEU A 181 -12.38 -16.20 -18.76
CA LEU A 181 -13.20 -16.63 -19.89
C LEU A 181 -12.87 -18.06 -20.35
N LEU A 182 -11.59 -18.48 -20.29
CA LEU A 182 -11.19 -19.87 -20.56
C LEU A 182 -11.71 -20.84 -19.48
N LEU A 183 -11.72 -20.43 -18.21
CA LEU A 183 -12.31 -21.22 -17.12
C LEU A 183 -13.82 -21.41 -17.34
N LEU A 184 -14.52 -20.36 -17.74
CA LEU A 184 -15.94 -20.40 -18.04
C LEU A 184 -16.26 -21.28 -19.26
N ASP A 185 -15.40 -21.33 -20.27
CA ASP A 185 -15.54 -22.25 -21.42
C ASP A 185 -15.45 -23.72 -20.98
N TYR A 186 -14.62 -24.04 -19.99
CA TYR A 186 -14.58 -25.37 -19.38
C TYR A 186 -15.89 -25.67 -18.64
N TRP A 187 -16.28 -24.79 -17.73
CA TRP A 187 -17.53 -24.87 -16.97
C TRP A 187 -17.93 -23.45 -16.50
N PRO A 188 -19.21 -23.08 -16.61
CA PRO A 188 -20.40 -23.85 -16.94
C PRO A 188 -20.77 -23.89 -18.43
N LEU A 189 -20.06 -23.16 -19.32
CA LEU A 189 -20.42 -23.11 -20.75
C LEU A 189 -20.18 -24.42 -21.50
N ARG A 190 -19.40 -25.34 -20.93
CA ARG A 190 -19.16 -26.72 -21.46
C ARG A 190 -18.76 -26.75 -22.92
N ARG A 191 -17.96 -25.81 -23.38
CA ARG A 191 -17.47 -25.72 -24.77
C ARG A 191 -16.34 -26.71 -25.04
N ILE A 192 -15.70 -27.24 -23.99
CA ILE A 192 -14.70 -28.30 -24.05
C ILE A 192 -15.42 -29.62 -23.75
N GLN A 193 -15.70 -30.41 -24.78
CA GLN A 193 -16.36 -31.71 -24.63
C GLN A 193 -15.32 -32.81 -24.34
N PRO A 194 -15.60 -33.76 -23.43
CA PRO A 194 -14.79 -34.95 -23.29
C PRO A 194 -14.88 -35.80 -24.58
N GLY A 195 -13.74 -36.06 -25.24
CA GLY A 195 -13.68 -36.78 -26.49
C GLY A 195 -12.25 -37.12 -26.92
N ASN A 196 -12.07 -37.53 -28.18
CA ASN A 196 -10.77 -37.83 -28.76
C ASN A 196 -9.80 -36.65 -28.60
N ARG A 197 -8.51 -36.94 -28.24
CA ARG A 197 -7.46 -35.94 -28.00
C ARG A 197 -7.27 -34.93 -29.15
N PHE A 198 -7.47 -35.35 -30.39
CA PHE A 198 -7.40 -34.47 -31.58
C PHE A 198 -8.54 -33.46 -31.62
N ILE A 199 -9.78 -33.88 -31.34
CA ILE A 199 -10.96 -32.99 -31.26
C ILE A 199 -10.82 -32.01 -30.11
N GLN A 200 -10.29 -32.44 -28.96
CA GLN A 200 -10.02 -31.58 -27.83
C GLN A 200 -8.97 -30.52 -28.16
N ARG A 201 -7.87 -30.88 -28.85
CA ARG A 201 -6.83 -29.92 -29.27
C ARG A 201 -7.39 -28.90 -30.25
N ALA A 202 -8.11 -29.28 -31.27
CA ALA A 202 -8.72 -28.35 -32.24
C ALA A 202 -9.71 -27.39 -31.57
N THR A 203 -10.53 -27.90 -30.64
CA THR A 203 -11.45 -27.07 -29.86
C THR A 203 -10.68 -26.08 -28.97
N LEU A 204 -9.65 -26.52 -28.26
CA LEU A 204 -8.83 -25.66 -27.38
C LEU A 204 -8.11 -24.56 -28.19
N THR A 205 -7.52 -24.92 -29.34
CA THR A 205 -6.87 -23.94 -30.24
C THR A 205 -7.86 -22.87 -30.71
N ARG A 206 -9.09 -23.27 -31.06
CA ARG A 206 -10.16 -22.35 -31.44
C ARG A 206 -10.53 -21.43 -30.25
N LEU A 207 -10.73 -21.99 -29.05
CA LEU A 207 -11.10 -21.24 -27.86
C LEU A 207 -10.01 -20.24 -27.47
N ILE A 208 -8.74 -20.62 -27.54
CA ILE A 208 -7.61 -19.71 -27.36
C ILE A 208 -7.62 -18.62 -28.43
N GLY A 209 -7.81 -19.00 -29.71
CA GLY A 209 -7.89 -18.07 -30.83
C GLY A 209 -8.97 -16.99 -30.65
N GLU A 210 -10.12 -17.33 -30.05
CA GLU A 210 -11.19 -16.39 -29.72
C GLU A 210 -10.75 -15.37 -28.61
N LYS A 211 -9.77 -15.71 -27.79
CA LYS A 211 -9.28 -14.84 -26.71
C LYS A 211 -8.02 -14.07 -27.07
N ILE A 212 -7.41 -14.31 -28.24
CA ILE A 212 -6.22 -13.56 -28.68
C ILE A 212 -6.43 -12.04 -28.58
N PRO A 213 -7.54 -11.43 -29.06
CA PRO A 213 -7.75 -9.99 -28.90
C PRO A 213 -7.79 -9.54 -27.44
N PHE A 214 -8.38 -10.32 -26.54
CA PHE A 214 -8.38 -10.03 -25.10
C PHE A 214 -6.98 -10.13 -24.50
N PHE A 215 -6.19 -11.16 -24.86
CA PHE A 215 -4.81 -11.30 -24.40
C PHE A 215 -3.91 -10.18 -24.91
N MET A 216 -4.10 -9.75 -26.16
CA MET A 216 -3.34 -8.62 -26.72
C MET A 216 -3.64 -7.34 -25.96
N LEU A 217 -4.91 -7.02 -25.71
CA LEU A 217 -5.31 -5.86 -24.93
C LEU A 217 -4.78 -5.92 -23.49
N ALA A 218 -4.85 -7.10 -22.86
CA ALA A 218 -4.29 -7.31 -21.53
C ALA A 218 -2.76 -7.10 -21.51
N ALA A 219 -2.03 -7.59 -22.51
CA ALA A 219 -0.59 -7.41 -22.62
C ALA A 219 -0.20 -5.93 -22.80
N ILE A 220 -0.94 -5.20 -23.67
CA ILE A 220 -0.72 -3.76 -23.87
C ILE A 220 -0.96 -2.99 -22.56
N ALA A 221 -2.08 -3.26 -21.87
CA ALA A 221 -2.41 -2.60 -20.61
C ALA A 221 -1.37 -2.93 -19.50
N SER A 222 -0.90 -4.18 -19.45
CA SER A 222 0.15 -4.59 -18.50
C SER A 222 1.48 -3.88 -18.79
N ALA A 223 1.88 -3.77 -20.06
CA ALA A 223 3.10 -3.07 -20.44
C ALA A 223 3.02 -1.58 -20.10
N LEU A 224 1.87 -0.94 -20.34
CA LEU A 224 1.63 0.46 -19.98
C LEU A 224 1.72 0.66 -18.46
N ALA A 225 1.03 -0.19 -17.67
CA ALA A 225 1.05 -0.11 -16.21
C ALA A 225 2.46 -0.28 -15.64
N ILE A 226 3.23 -1.27 -16.13
CA ILE A 226 4.63 -1.48 -15.70
C ILE A 226 5.49 -0.26 -16.05
N SER A 227 5.31 0.32 -17.24
CA SER A 227 6.09 1.49 -17.66
C SER A 227 5.85 2.70 -16.75
N ILE A 228 4.60 2.99 -16.40
CA ILE A 228 4.22 4.10 -15.53
C ILE A 228 4.74 3.87 -14.12
N GLN A 229 4.50 2.70 -13.53
CA GLN A 229 4.98 2.35 -12.19
C GLN A 229 6.51 2.39 -12.07
N HIS A 230 7.21 2.11 -13.16
CA HIS A 230 8.66 2.19 -13.18
C HIS A 230 9.15 3.66 -13.18
N GLN A 231 8.46 4.56 -13.87
CA GLN A 231 8.76 5.99 -13.89
C GLN A 231 8.56 6.61 -12.50
N ASP A 232 7.48 6.27 -11.81
CA ASP A 232 7.15 6.79 -10.48
C ASP A 232 7.96 6.15 -9.33
N ARG A 233 8.87 5.22 -9.63
CA ARG A 233 9.65 4.46 -8.63
C ARG A 233 8.77 3.73 -7.59
N ALA A 234 7.52 3.45 -7.92
CA ALA A 234 6.58 2.76 -7.04
C ALA A 234 6.92 1.27 -6.87
N MET A 235 7.70 0.69 -7.79
CA MET A 235 8.11 -0.71 -7.74
C MET A 235 9.31 -0.93 -6.83
N GLU A 236 9.15 -1.81 -5.85
CA GLU A 236 10.24 -2.27 -5.00
C GLU A 236 11.24 -3.12 -5.81
N SER A 237 12.53 -2.84 -5.65
CA SER A 237 13.60 -3.59 -6.34
C SER A 237 13.68 -5.05 -5.87
N LEU A 238 14.24 -5.92 -6.71
CA LEU A 238 14.52 -7.32 -6.31
C LEU A 238 15.64 -7.41 -5.26
N ALA A 239 16.50 -6.38 -5.19
CA ALA A 239 17.55 -6.31 -4.18
C ALA A 239 16.97 -6.00 -2.79
N SER A 240 15.95 -5.14 -2.71
CA SER A 240 15.24 -4.84 -1.46
C SER A 240 14.32 -5.98 -1.03
N ARG A 241 13.75 -6.73 -1.99
CA ARG A 241 12.80 -7.83 -1.74
C ARG A 241 13.02 -9.00 -2.69
N PRO A 242 13.79 -10.00 -2.27
CA PRO A 242 14.05 -11.22 -3.04
C PRO A 242 12.77 -12.00 -3.40
N VAL A 243 12.78 -12.69 -4.54
CA VAL A 243 11.63 -13.47 -5.05
C VAL A 243 11.07 -14.43 -3.99
N GLY A 244 11.93 -15.12 -3.22
CA GLY A 244 11.48 -16.04 -2.17
C GLY A 244 10.62 -15.37 -1.09
N MET A 245 10.93 -14.13 -0.70
CA MET A 245 10.12 -13.37 0.25
C MET A 245 8.77 -12.96 -0.35
N ARG A 246 8.73 -12.58 -1.63
CA ARG A 246 7.48 -12.26 -2.34
C ARG A 246 6.57 -13.48 -2.45
N MET A 247 7.12 -14.65 -2.78
CA MET A 247 6.37 -15.91 -2.82
C MET A 247 5.84 -16.31 -1.44
N ALA A 248 6.66 -16.19 -0.39
CA ALA A 248 6.23 -16.47 0.98
C ALA A 248 5.07 -15.55 1.39
N ASN A 249 5.18 -14.24 1.10
CA ASN A 249 4.10 -13.29 1.37
C ASN A 249 2.83 -13.65 0.57
N ALA A 250 2.95 -13.96 -0.72
CA ALA A 250 1.81 -14.34 -1.55
C ALA A 250 1.05 -15.56 -1.00
N LEU A 251 1.78 -16.62 -0.59
CA LEU A 251 1.17 -17.80 0.03
C LEU A 251 0.42 -17.45 1.33
N VAL A 252 1.06 -16.68 2.21
CA VAL A 252 0.44 -16.26 3.48
C VAL A 252 -0.76 -15.34 3.21
N ALA A 253 -0.68 -14.45 2.23
CA ALA A 253 -1.79 -13.57 1.84
C ALA A 253 -3.00 -14.36 1.33
N TYR A 254 -2.82 -15.39 0.46
CA TYR A 254 -3.91 -16.27 0.04
C TYR A 254 -4.61 -16.92 1.24
N ALA A 255 -3.85 -17.46 2.18
CA ALA A 255 -4.42 -18.08 3.37
C ALA A 255 -5.17 -17.08 4.26
N ARG A 256 -4.61 -15.86 4.44
CA ARG A 256 -5.26 -14.78 5.20
C ARG A 256 -6.54 -14.31 4.55
N TYR A 257 -6.58 -14.13 3.23
CA TYR A 257 -7.80 -13.78 2.50
C TYR A 257 -8.89 -14.83 2.67
N LEU A 258 -8.54 -16.12 2.57
CA LEU A 258 -9.49 -17.20 2.85
C LEU A 258 -9.99 -17.14 4.30
N GLY A 259 -9.10 -16.95 5.27
CA GLY A 259 -9.49 -16.78 6.66
C GLY A 259 -10.46 -15.62 6.87
N LYS A 260 -10.14 -14.45 6.32
CA LYS A 260 -10.99 -13.25 6.40
C LYS A 260 -12.29 -13.38 5.60
N THR A 261 -12.36 -14.24 4.59
CA THR A 261 -13.62 -14.55 3.87
C THR A 261 -14.62 -15.26 4.79
N PHE A 262 -14.17 -16.17 5.65
CA PHE A 262 -15.06 -16.90 6.56
C PHE A 262 -15.21 -16.23 7.93
N TRP A 263 -14.21 -15.44 8.33
CA TRP A 263 -14.18 -14.72 9.60
C TRP A 263 -13.69 -13.28 9.39
N PRO A 264 -14.56 -12.38 8.88
CA PRO A 264 -14.19 -11.02 8.50
C PRO A 264 -14.12 -10.09 9.71
N VAL A 265 -13.09 -10.26 10.53
CA VAL A 265 -12.76 -9.41 11.69
C VAL A 265 -11.37 -8.80 11.50
N ASP A 266 -11.07 -7.76 12.26
CA ASP A 266 -9.77 -7.09 12.29
C ASP A 266 -9.32 -6.65 10.87
N LEU A 267 -10.25 -6.07 10.13
CA LEU A 267 -9.98 -5.51 8.81
C LEU A 267 -9.35 -4.13 8.99
N ALA A 268 -8.16 -3.93 8.42
CA ALA A 268 -7.35 -2.72 8.58
C ALA A 268 -6.83 -2.19 7.23
N ASN A 269 -6.49 -0.91 7.18
CA ASN A 269 -5.86 -0.29 6.01
C ASN A 269 -4.81 0.75 6.47
N PRO A 270 -3.53 0.58 6.04
CA PRO A 270 -2.95 -0.55 5.31
C PRO A 270 -2.47 -1.71 6.21
N TYR A 271 -2.37 -2.90 5.63
CA TYR A 271 -1.62 -4.02 6.24
C TYR A 271 -0.16 -3.92 5.83
N LEU A 272 0.72 -3.51 6.73
CA LEU A 272 2.14 -3.39 6.41
C LEU A 272 2.79 -4.74 6.15
N LEU A 273 3.75 -4.73 5.25
CA LEU A 273 4.56 -5.89 4.95
C LEU A 273 5.61 -6.10 6.05
N THR A 274 5.55 -7.25 6.71
CA THR A 274 6.55 -7.64 7.71
C THR A 274 7.85 -8.08 7.05
N ARG A 275 8.99 -7.70 7.65
CA ARG A 275 10.32 -8.10 7.13
C ARG A 275 10.60 -9.60 7.29
N HIS A 276 10.00 -10.23 8.29
CA HIS A 276 10.19 -11.64 8.58
C HIS A 276 8.83 -12.32 8.75
N LEU A 277 8.56 -13.31 7.92
CA LEU A 277 7.43 -14.21 8.05
C LEU A 277 7.92 -15.50 8.73
N PRO A 278 7.29 -15.94 9.83
CA PRO A 278 7.62 -17.22 10.45
C PRO A 278 7.44 -18.37 9.47
N TRP A 279 8.46 -19.22 9.31
CA TRP A 279 8.42 -20.35 8.38
C TRP A 279 7.22 -21.28 8.60
N GLY A 280 6.79 -21.47 9.85
CA GLY A 280 5.58 -22.25 10.16
C GLY A 280 4.32 -21.71 9.49
N GLN A 281 4.16 -20.37 9.44
CA GLN A 281 3.03 -19.75 8.74
C GLN A 281 3.12 -19.96 7.21
N VAL A 282 4.31 -19.84 6.64
CA VAL A 282 4.53 -20.02 5.19
C VAL A 282 4.22 -21.46 4.79
N LEU A 283 4.71 -22.44 5.56
CA LEU A 283 4.47 -23.87 5.33
C LEU A 283 2.99 -24.23 5.49
N ALA A 284 2.33 -23.74 6.53
CA ALA A 284 0.91 -23.98 6.76
C ALA A 284 0.05 -23.37 5.64
N ALA A 285 0.36 -22.14 5.21
CA ALA A 285 -0.31 -21.48 4.09
C ALA A 285 -0.08 -22.22 2.77
N GLY A 286 1.15 -22.66 2.51
CA GLY A 286 1.49 -23.48 1.35
C GLY A 286 0.76 -24.81 1.32
N ALA A 287 0.69 -25.50 2.46
CA ALA A 287 -0.06 -26.75 2.59
C ALA A 287 -1.56 -26.56 2.36
N LEU A 288 -2.15 -25.47 2.89
CA LEU A 288 -3.56 -25.13 2.65
C LEU A 288 -3.83 -24.89 1.15
N VAL A 289 -3.06 -24.01 0.50
CA VAL A 289 -3.23 -23.68 -0.92
C VAL A 289 -3.04 -24.91 -1.80
N MET A 290 -2.02 -25.73 -1.51
CA MET A 290 -1.75 -26.99 -2.21
C MET A 290 -2.89 -27.99 -2.00
N GLY A 291 -3.34 -28.19 -0.76
CA GLY A 291 -4.43 -29.12 -0.42
C GLY A 291 -5.72 -28.76 -1.14
N LEU A 292 -6.10 -27.47 -1.15
CA LEU A 292 -7.28 -26.98 -1.88
C LEU A 292 -7.11 -27.13 -3.40
N THR A 293 -5.90 -26.93 -3.92
CA THR A 293 -5.61 -27.12 -5.35
C THR A 293 -5.75 -28.60 -5.74
N VAL A 294 -5.17 -29.49 -4.95
CA VAL A 294 -5.29 -30.95 -5.16
C VAL A 294 -6.75 -31.37 -5.08
N TRP A 295 -7.49 -30.91 -4.06
CA TRP A 295 -8.93 -31.18 -3.94
C TRP A 295 -9.70 -30.72 -5.19
N ALA A 296 -9.46 -29.49 -5.63
CA ALA A 296 -10.14 -28.92 -6.79
C ALA A 296 -9.86 -29.73 -8.06
N VAL A 297 -8.61 -30.15 -8.29
CA VAL A 297 -8.20 -30.97 -9.45
C VAL A 297 -8.81 -32.37 -9.40
N LEU A 298 -8.70 -33.07 -8.24
CA LEU A 298 -9.21 -34.42 -8.09
C LEU A 298 -10.74 -34.50 -8.21
N THR A 299 -11.45 -33.45 -7.79
CA THR A 299 -12.91 -33.37 -7.86
C THR A 299 -13.44 -32.75 -9.16
N ALA A 300 -12.58 -32.23 -10.03
CA ALA A 300 -12.94 -31.43 -11.22
C ALA A 300 -13.99 -32.11 -12.14
N ARG A 301 -13.92 -33.44 -12.31
CA ARG A 301 -14.88 -34.17 -13.14
C ARG A 301 -16.28 -34.23 -12.51
N LYS A 302 -16.37 -34.33 -11.18
CA LYS A 302 -17.64 -34.46 -10.44
C LYS A 302 -18.18 -33.09 -10.00
N ARG A 303 -17.26 -32.16 -9.65
CA ARG A 303 -17.55 -30.83 -9.10
C ARG A 303 -16.74 -29.77 -9.82
N PRO A 304 -17.00 -29.51 -11.13
CA PRO A 304 -16.21 -28.59 -11.93
C PRO A 304 -16.23 -27.15 -11.39
N TYR A 305 -17.28 -26.76 -10.67
CA TYR A 305 -17.35 -25.48 -9.98
C TYR A 305 -16.22 -25.28 -8.95
N GLY A 306 -15.76 -26.36 -8.32
CA GLY A 306 -14.65 -26.32 -7.39
C GLY A 306 -13.35 -25.89 -8.06
N LEU A 307 -13.02 -26.48 -9.21
CA LEU A 307 -11.83 -26.12 -9.98
C LEU A 307 -11.94 -24.70 -10.55
N VAL A 308 -13.08 -24.36 -11.16
CA VAL A 308 -13.29 -23.05 -11.79
C VAL A 308 -13.25 -21.94 -10.73
N GLY A 309 -13.96 -22.07 -9.62
CA GLY A 309 -13.97 -21.08 -8.57
C GLY A 309 -12.60 -20.92 -7.89
N TRP A 310 -11.87 -22.02 -7.68
CA TRP A 310 -10.55 -22.00 -7.09
C TRP A 310 -9.52 -21.31 -7.99
N LEU A 311 -9.47 -21.68 -9.28
CA LEU A 311 -8.58 -21.05 -10.24
C LEU A 311 -8.97 -19.60 -10.55
N TRP A 312 -10.27 -19.26 -10.48
CA TRP A 312 -10.72 -17.87 -10.51
C TRP A 312 -10.12 -17.08 -9.35
N PHE A 313 -10.29 -17.55 -8.10
CA PHE A 313 -9.74 -16.89 -6.92
C PHE A 313 -8.22 -16.72 -7.03
N LEU A 314 -7.48 -17.81 -7.29
CA LEU A 314 -6.02 -17.74 -7.41
C LEU A 314 -5.58 -16.83 -8.57
N GLY A 315 -6.17 -17.00 -9.75
CA GLY A 315 -5.75 -16.33 -10.98
C GLY A 315 -6.01 -14.82 -10.96
N THR A 316 -7.18 -14.40 -10.45
CA THR A 316 -7.53 -12.96 -10.40
C THR A 316 -6.77 -12.20 -9.32
N MET A 317 -6.20 -12.89 -8.34
CA MET A 317 -5.31 -12.30 -7.33
C MET A 317 -3.87 -12.08 -7.81
N ILE A 318 -3.41 -12.76 -8.89
CA ILE A 318 -2.00 -12.73 -9.33
C ILE A 318 -1.45 -11.29 -9.47
N PRO A 319 -2.16 -10.33 -10.08
CA PRO A 319 -1.62 -8.97 -10.25
C PRO A 319 -1.37 -8.23 -8.93
N VAL A 320 -2.06 -8.61 -7.85
CA VAL A 320 -2.10 -7.84 -6.58
C VAL A 320 -1.64 -8.62 -5.35
N ILE A 321 -1.33 -9.91 -5.49
CA ILE A 321 -0.94 -10.77 -4.35
C ILE A 321 0.49 -10.47 -3.84
N GLY A 322 1.22 -9.56 -4.48
CA GLY A 322 2.57 -9.17 -4.07
C GLY A 322 3.71 -9.94 -4.77
N LEU A 323 3.43 -10.67 -5.86
CA LEU A 323 4.48 -11.23 -6.72
C LEU A 323 5.25 -10.11 -7.43
N VAL A 324 4.52 -9.12 -7.95
CA VAL A 324 5.07 -7.80 -8.31
C VAL A 324 4.72 -6.87 -7.16
N GLN A 325 5.72 -6.47 -6.38
CA GLN A 325 5.48 -5.65 -5.19
C GLN A 325 5.41 -4.18 -5.57
N VAL A 326 4.26 -3.59 -5.33
CA VAL A 326 4.01 -2.15 -5.44
C VAL A 326 3.63 -1.64 -4.05
N GLY A 327 4.35 -0.62 -3.57
CA GLY A 327 4.13 -0.07 -2.25
C GLY A 327 4.57 -0.97 -1.08
N SER A 328 4.25 -0.55 0.15
CA SER A 328 4.70 -1.18 1.41
C SER A 328 3.68 -2.14 2.03
N GLN A 329 2.55 -2.39 1.39
CA GLN A 329 1.47 -3.24 1.89
C GLN A 329 1.68 -4.73 1.55
N SER A 330 1.32 -5.61 2.49
CA SER A 330 1.37 -7.07 2.32
C SER A 330 0.11 -7.62 1.65
N MET A 331 -1.02 -6.97 1.87
CA MET A 331 -2.35 -7.29 1.37
C MET A 331 -3.25 -6.06 1.49
N ALA A 332 -4.42 -6.06 0.86
CA ALA A 332 -5.47 -5.06 1.02
C ALA A 332 -6.84 -5.73 0.81
N ASP A 333 -7.85 -5.38 1.61
CA ASP A 333 -9.17 -6.02 1.53
C ASP A 333 -9.82 -5.79 0.15
N ARG A 334 -9.62 -4.61 -0.45
CA ARG A 334 -10.08 -4.26 -1.79
C ARG A 334 -9.62 -5.20 -2.91
N TYR A 335 -8.48 -5.87 -2.73
CA TYR A 335 -7.98 -6.83 -3.73
C TYR A 335 -8.87 -8.07 -3.87
N THR A 336 -9.79 -8.27 -2.93
CA THR A 336 -10.71 -9.42 -2.92
C THR A 336 -11.97 -9.21 -3.75
N TYR A 337 -12.25 -8.01 -4.23
CA TYR A 337 -13.53 -7.61 -4.80
C TYR A 337 -14.01 -8.50 -5.96
N ILE A 338 -13.16 -8.81 -6.94
CA ILE A 338 -13.45 -9.77 -8.02
C ILE A 338 -13.11 -11.22 -7.60
N PRO A 339 -11.96 -11.49 -6.94
CA PRO A 339 -11.55 -12.84 -6.60
C PRO A 339 -12.53 -13.63 -5.73
N LEU A 340 -13.19 -12.99 -4.78
CA LEU A 340 -14.14 -13.67 -3.88
C LEU A 340 -15.35 -14.26 -4.58
N LEU A 341 -15.70 -13.80 -5.79
CA LEU A 341 -16.74 -14.45 -6.60
C LEU A 341 -16.46 -15.94 -6.82
N GLY A 342 -15.18 -16.31 -7.00
CA GLY A 342 -14.76 -17.71 -7.12
C GLY A 342 -15.00 -18.51 -5.85
N VAL A 343 -14.67 -17.93 -4.68
CA VAL A 343 -14.88 -18.58 -3.38
C VAL A 343 -16.38 -18.69 -3.06
N PHE A 344 -17.14 -17.62 -3.27
CA PHE A 344 -18.60 -17.65 -3.05
C PHE A 344 -19.27 -18.68 -3.96
N TRP A 345 -18.79 -18.82 -5.19
CA TRP A 345 -19.27 -19.85 -6.11
C TRP A 345 -19.07 -21.26 -5.53
N ILE A 346 -17.85 -21.57 -5.07
CA ILE A 346 -17.55 -22.86 -4.45
C ILE A 346 -18.46 -23.10 -3.25
N VAL A 347 -18.52 -22.16 -2.30
CA VAL A 347 -19.26 -22.29 -1.04
C VAL A 347 -20.74 -22.58 -1.31
N VAL A 348 -21.36 -21.77 -2.17
CA VAL A 348 -22.79 -21.87 -2.45
C VAL A 348 -23.12 -23.16 -3.24
N TRP A 349 -22.25 -23.59 -4.20
CA TRP A 349 -22.49 -24.83 -4.94
C TRP A 349 -22.22 -26.08 -4.10
N VAL A 350 -21.23 -26.07 -3.20
CA VAL A 350 -21.05 -27.14 -2.20
C VAL A 350 -22.27 -27.22 -1.30
N ALA A 351 -22.76 -26.08 -0.81
CA ALA A 351 -24.00 -26.05 0.00
C ALA A 351 -25.19 -26.63 -0.79
N THR A 352 -25.31 -26.27 -2.07
CA THR A 352 -26.38 -26.82 -2.96
C THR A 352 -26.26 -28.33 -3.13
N ASP A 353 -25.06 -28.88 -3.29
CA ASP A 353 -24.83 -30.33 -3.34
C ASP A 353 -25.25 -31.02 -2.03
N LEU A 354 -24.93 -30.42 -0.88
CA LEU A 354 -25.32 -30.92 0.45
C LEU A 354 -26.83 -30.89 0.65
N ILE A 355 -27.49 -29.79 0.25
CA ILE A 355 -28.94 -29.64 0.31
C ILE A 355 -29.64 -30.70 -0.55
N THR A 356 -29.16 -30.94 -1.77
CA THR A 356 -29.74 -31.98 -2.65
C THR A 356 -29.55 -33.39 -2.11
N ARG A 357 -28.46 -33.64 -1.39
CA ARG A 357 -28.15 -34.94 -0.79
C ARG A 357 -28.94 -35.20 0.49
N TRP A 358 -29.01 -34.21 1.39
CA TRP A 358 -29.64 -34.38 2.71
C TRP A 358 -31.10 -33.96 2.75
N ARG A 359 -31.57 -33.20 1.74
CA ARG A 359 -32.94 -32.74 1.56
C ARG A 359 -33.55 -32.09 2.84
N PRO A 360 -32.85 -31.13 3.49
CA PRO A 360 -33.40 -30.44 4.63
C PRO A 360 -34.69 -29.67 4.25
N PRO A 361 -35.57 -29.37 5.22
CA PRO A 361 -36.74 -28.53 4.96
C PRO A 361 -36.34 -27.18 4.35
N GLY A 362 -37.07 -26.73 3.32
CA GLY A 362 -36.75 -25.48 2.62
C GLY A 362 -36.70 -24.26 3.54
N LEU A 363 -37.54 -24.24 4.58
CA LEU A 363 -37.49 -23.19 5.61
C LEU A 363 -36.12 -23.12 6.32
N VAL A 364 -35.53 -24.27 6.66
CA VAL A 364 -34.21 -24.32 7.32
C VAL A 364 -33.15 -23.75 6.39
N VAL A 365 -33.15 -24.12 5.10
CA VAL A 365 -32.22 -23.60 4.10
C VAL A 365 -32.35 -22.08 3.98
N THR A 366 -33.58 -21.58 3.93
CA THR A 366 -33.87 -20.14 3.83
C THR A 366 -33.37 -19.40 5.09
N LEU A 367 -33.68 -19.93 6.28
CA LEU A 367 -33.24 -19.31 7.55
C LEU A 367 -31.72 -19.28 7.68
N VAL A 368 -31.02 -20.35 7.29
CA VAL A 368 -29.54 -20.39 7.29
C VAL A 368 -28.97 -19.35 6.31
N ALA A 369 -29.51 -19.25 5.10
CA ALA A 369 -29.08 -18.27 4.12
C ALA A 369 -29.31 -16.83 4.62
N LEU A 370 -30.49 -16.56 5.20
CA LEU A 370 -30.79 -15.25 5.79
C LEU A 370 -29.89 -14.92 6.99
N LEU A 371 -29.57 -15.91 7.84
CA LEU A 371 -28.65 -15.73 8.95
C LEU A 371 -27.25 -15.36 8.47
N VAL A 372 -26.72 -16.08 7.49
CA VAL A 372 -25.39 -15.78 6.91
C VAL A 372 -25.37 -14.38 6.29
N LEU A 373 -26.34 -14.05 5.44
CA LEU A 373 -26.42 -12.73 4.80
C LEU A 373 -26.66 -11.61 5.82
N GLY A 374 -27.48 -11.85 6.84
CA GLY A 374 -27.73 -10.91 7.95
C GLY A 374 -26.47 -10.66 8.78
N THR A 375 -25.69 -11.72 9.07
CA THR A 375 -24.41 -11.59 9.75
C THR A 375 -23.40 -10.80 8.91
N CYS A 376 -23.30 -11.09 7.61
CA CYS A 376 -22.48 -10.29 6.70
C CYS A 376 -22.92 -8.83 6.72
N ALA A 377 -24.21 -8.54 6.59
CA ALA A 377 -24.74 -7.18 6.62
C ALA A 377 -24.42 -6.43 7.93
N ALA A 378 -24.59 -7.09 9.08
CA ALA A 378 -24.27 -6.52 10.38
C ALA A 378 -22.77 -6.22 10.52
N ARG A 379 -21.90 -7.16 10.11
CA ARG A 379 -20.44 -6.94 10.12
C ARG A 379 -20.00 -5.87 9.14
N THR A 380 -20.61 -5.82 7.94
CA THR A 380 -20.38 -4.76 6.95
C THR A 380 -20.75 -3.40 7.52
N ARG A 381 -21.87 -3.30 8.26
CA ARG A 381 -22.28 -2.04 8.89
C ARG A 381 -21.26 -1.56 9.93
N VAL A 382 -20.75 -2.47 10.77
CA VAL A 382 -19.68 -2.16 11.74
C VAL A 382 -18.40 -1.73 11.04
N GLN A 383 -17.98 -2.48 10.01
CA GLN A 383 -16.77 -2.15 9.25
C GLN A 383 -16.88 -0.81 8.52
N LEU A 384 -18.06 -0.47 8.03
CA LEU A 384 -18.33 0.78 7.33
C LEU A 384 -18.10 2.00 8.24
N ASP A 385 -18.46 1.91 9.52
CA ASP A 385 -18.32 3.02 10.46
C ASP A 385 -16.86 3.43 10.69
N TYR A 386 -15.90 2.53 10.48
CA TYR A 386 -14.47 2.87 10.53
C TYR A 386 -14.01 3.74 9.34
N TRP A 387 -14.77 3.73 8.23
CA TRP A 387 -14.48 4.53 7.03
C TRP A 387 -15.16 5.89 7.02
N ARG A 388 -15.75 6.31 8.14
CA ARG A 388 -16.49 7.56 8.24
C ARG A 388 -15.63 8.81 8.00
N ASP A 389 -14.39 8.79 8.47
CA ASP A 389 -13.36 9.80 8.26
C ASP A 389 -11.95 9.20 8.50
N GLY A 390 -10.91 9.94 8.12
CA GLY A 390 -9.53 9.46 8.29
C GLY A 390 -9.15 9.20 9.74
N GLU A 391 -9.66 9.98 10.71
CA GLU A 391 -9.38 9.77 12.14
C GLU A 391 -9.93 8.41 12.61
N SER A 392 -11.16 8.08 12.27
CA SER A 392 -11.80 6.81 12.64
C SER A 392 -11.05 5.62 12.02
N LEU A 393 -10.67 5.72 10.74
CA LEU A 393 -9.94 4.67 10.03
C LEU A 393 -8.58 4.41 10.65
N PHE A 394 -7.77 5.45 10.83
CA PHE A 394 -6.40 5.26 11.29
C PHE A 394 -6.31 4.92 12.78
N ARG A 395 -7.22 5.40 13.63
CA ARG A 395 -7.33 4.92 15.03
C ARG A 395 -7.64 3.43 15.08
N HIS A 396 -8.57 2.96 14.26
CA HIS A 396 -8.89 1.54 14.15
C HIS A 396 -7.67 0.73 13.64
N THR A 397 -7.00 1.21 12.60
CA THR A 397 -5.81 0.55 12.05
C THR A 397 -4.67 0.45 13.08
N ILE A 398 -4.39 1.51 13.83
CA ILE A 398 -3.37 1.52 14.89
C ILE A 398 -3.71 0.51 15.98
N ALA A 399 -4.99 0.37 16.35
CA ALA A 399 -5.42 -0.59 17.36
C ALA A 399 -5.23 -2.06 16.92
N LEU A 400 -5.21 -2.33 15.62
CA LEU A 400 -5.11 -3.69 15.06
C LEU A 400 -3.70 -4.05 14.55
N THR A 401 -2.82 -3.08 14.38
CA THR A 401 -1.52 -3.30 13.74
C THR A 401 -0.39 -2.74 14.59
N GLU A 402 0.72 -3.47 14.67
CA GLU A 402 1.92 -3.01 15.35
C GLU A 402 2.83 -2.23 14.39
N ASN A 403 3.49 -1.20 14.90
CA ASN A 403 4.51 -0.43 14.18
C ASN A 403 4.04 0.10 12.81
N ASN A 404 2.79 0.50 12.69
CA ASN A 404 2.20 0.99 11.46
C ASN A 404 2.46 2.49 11.28
N PHE A 405 3.66 2.85 10.80
CA PHE A 405 4.07 4.24 10.60
C PHE A 405 3.16 4.99 9.63
N ILE A 406 2.54 4.31 8.64
CA ILE A 406 1.60 4.92 7.69
C ILE A 406 0.30 5.31 8.41
N ALA A 407 -0.21 4.45 9.28
CA ALA A 407 -1.42 4.76 10.04
C ALA A 407 -1.20 5.89 11.05
N TYR A 408 -0.02 5.97 11.66
CA TYR A 408 0.33 7.10 12.52
C TYR A 408 0.42 8.40 11.74
N ASP A 409 1.05 8.41 10.57
CA ASP A 409 1.12 9.59 9.70
C ASP A 409 -0.26 10.02 9.22
N GLY A 410 -1.08 9.07 8.74
CA GLY A 410 -2.46 9.34 8.30
C GLY A 410 -3.35 9.89 9.43
N LEU A 411 -3.19 9.39 10.67
CA LEU A 411 -3.88 9.95 11.83
C LEU A 411 -3.41 11.37 12.13
N GLY A 412 -2.10 11.61 12.08
CA GLY A 412 -1.53 12.95 12.23
C GLY A 412 -2.10 13.92 11.20
N TRP A 413 -2.19 13.52 9.93
CA TRP A 413 -2.77 14.33 8.86
C TRP A 413 -4.26 14.62 9.07
N SER A 414 -5.03 13.62 9.51
CA SER A 414 -6.45 13.81 9.83
C SER A 414 -6.66 14.82 10.96
N LEU A 415 -5.81 14.77 12.00
CA LEU A 415 -5.85 15.69 13.13
C LEU A 415 -5.39 17.09 12.73
N TYR A 416 -4.36 17.21 11.90
CA TYR A 416 -3.88 18.46 11.33
C TYR A 416 -5.01 19.20 10.59
N ASN A 417 -5.75 18.51 9.72
CA ASN A 417 -6.88 19.09 9.00
C ASN A 417 -8.03 19.51 9.90
N LYS A 418 -8.21 18.85 11.06
CA LYS A 418 -9.17 19.24 12.11
C LYS A 418 -8.65 20.37 13.03
N GLY A 419 -7.45 20.89 12.80
CA GLY A 419 -6.84 21.95 13.63
C GLY A 419 -6.26 21.48 14.95
N ARG A 420 -6.21 20.17 15.21
CA ARG A 420 -5.65 19.56 16.44
C ARG A 420 -4.15 19.35 16.30
N MET A 421 -3.40 20.47 16.24
CA MET A 421 -1.98 20.50 15.86
C MET A 421 -1.07 19.72 16.81
N ASP A 422 -1.27 19.84 18.14
CA ASP A 422 -0.42 19.17 19.13
C ASP A 422 -0.50 17.64 18.99
N GLU A 423 -1.71 17.11 18.78
CA GLU A 423 -1.92 15.70 18.57
C GLU A 423 -1.37 15.25 17.20
N ALA A 424 -1.48 16.09 16.18
CA ALA A 424 -0.89 15.80 14.87
C ALA A 424 0.63 15.64 14.97
N VAL A 425 1.31 16.58 15.63
CA VAL A 425 2.76 16.52 15.89
C VAL A 425 3.14 15.23 16.63
N PHE A 426 2.38 14.87 17.69
CA PHE A 426 2.61 13.64 18.45
C PHE A 426 2.57 12.39 17.53
N TYR A 427 1.56 12.28 16.66
CA TYR A 427 1.42 11.10 15.79
C TYR A 427 2.44 11.07 14.65
N TYR A 428 2.84 12.23 14.11
CA TYR A 428 3.96 12.29 13.15
C TYR A 428 5.29 11.85 13.78
N LEU A 429 5.56 12.27 15.01
CA LEU A 429 6.73 11.81 15.75
C LEU A 429 6.70 10.29 15.97
N LYS A 430 5.53 9.72 16.31
CA LYS A 430 5.36 8.26 16.41
C LYS A 430 5.65 7.55 15.09
N ALA A 431 5.21 8.09 13.96
CA ALA A 431 5.54 7.55 12.64
C ALA A 431 7.05 7.57 12.38
N LEU A 432 7.74 8.65 12.76
CA LEU A 432 9.17 8.83 12.56
C LEU A 432 10.02 8.03 13.58
N GLU A 433 9.51 7.75 14.77
CA GLU A 433 10.12 6.82 15.73
C GLU A 433 10.25 5.41 15.11
N ILE A 434 9.23 4.97 14.38
CA ILE A 434 9.20 3.66 13.70
C ILE A 434 10.06 3.69 12.43
N ARG A 435 9.94 4.76 11.63
CA ARG A 435 10.64 4.93 10.35
C ARG A 435 11.24 6.34 10.22
N PRO A 436 12.47 6.56 10.70
CA PRO A 436 13.07 7.91 10.80
C PRO A 436 13.24 8.67 9.47
N ARG A 437 13.25 7.94 8.33
CA ARG A 437 13.38 8.53 6.98
C ARG A 437 12.07 8.51 6.19
N TYR A 438 10.93 8.47 6.86
CA TYR A 438 9.65 8.49 6.17
C TYR A 438 9.31 9.90 5.70
N GLY A 439 9.46 10.15 4.39
CA GLY A 439 9.38 11.48 3.78
C GLY A 439 8.06 12.19 4.05
N ASN A 440 6.92 11.48 3.94
CA ASN A 440 5.60 12.08 4.16
C ASN A 440 5.47 12.62 5.60
N ALA A 441 5.80 11.82 6.61
CA ALA A 441 5.72 12.26 7.99
C ALA A 441 6.69 13.42 8.30
N LEU A 442 7.88 13.46 7.67
CA LEU A 442 8.81 14.59 7.80
C LEU A 442 8.21 15.87 7.21
N THR A 443 7.63 15.80 6.01
CA THR A 443 6.97 16.95 5.36
C THR A 443 5.77 17.40 6.18
N ASN A 444 4.89 16.51 6.55
CA ASN A 444 3.68 16.80 7.32
C ASN A 444 4.01 17.41 8.69
N LEU A 445 5.04 16.89 9.37
CA LEU A 445 5.52 17.45 10.62
C LEU A 445 6.10 18.86 10.44
N SER A 446 6.87 19.08 9.37
CA SER A 446 7.41 20.40 9.04
C SER A 446 6.29 21.41 8.83
N ASP A 447 5.27 21.06 8.05
CA ASP A 447 4.12 21.93 7.76
C ASP A 447 3.31 22.24 9.04
N ALA A 448 3.11 21.23 9.89
CA ALA A 448 2.44 21.43 11.19
C ALA A 448 3.21 22.42 12.08
N LEU A 449 4.53 22.28 12.16
CA LEU A 449 5.39 23.16 12.94
C LEU A 449 5.43 24.58 12.39
N ILE A 450 5.50 24.76 11.07
CA ILE A 450 5.42 26.08 10.42
C ILE A 450 4.09 26.76 10.76
N ARG A 451 2.98 26.03 10.70
CA ARG A 451 1.66 26.57 11.03
C ARG A 451 1.54 26.97 12.51
N ILE A 452 2.09 26.17 13.41
CA ILE A 452 2.17 26.48 14.84
C ILE A 452 3.01 27.75 15.08
N ASP A 453 4.19 27.84 14.44
CA ASP A 453 5.07 29.01 14.55
C ASP A 453 4.37 30.30 14.07
N VAL A 454 3.62 30.22 12.95
CA VAL A 454 2.85 31.36 12.41
C VAL A 454 1.74 31.78 13.39
N VAL A 455 1.01 30.83 13.96
CA VAL A 455 -0.04 31.12 14.95
C VAL A 455 0.55 31.74 16.21
N ASN A 456 1.67 31.22 16.72
CA ASN A 456 2.37 31.74 17.90
C ASN A 456 2.90 33.15 17.64
N ALA A 457 3.45 33.43 16.46
CA ALA A 457 3.91 34.77 16.09
C ALA A 457 2.76 35.78 16.00
N ALA A 458 1.59 35.35 15.48
CA ALA A 458 0.40 36.20 15.34
C ALA A 458 -0.28 36.54 16.67
N THR A 459 -0.18 35.66 17.66
CA THR A 459 -0.82 35.84 18.98
C THR A 459 0.01 36.60 19.98
N ASN A 460 1.24 37.05 19.64
CA ASN A 460 2.18 37.72 20.53
C ASN A 460 2.48 36.99 21.87
N HIS A 461 2.26 35.67 21.91
CA HIS A 461 2.54 34.83 23.07
C HIS A 461 3.55 33.70 22.75
N PRO A 462 4.77 34.05 22.28
CA PRO A 462 5.77 33.03 21.92
C PRO A 462 6.23 32.17 23.11
N HIS A 463 6.04 32.62 24.33
CA HIS A 463 6.51 31.94 25.55
C HIS A 463 5.46 31.06 26.25
N ALA A 464 4.18 31.33 26.11
CA ALA A 464 3.16 30.62 26.88
C ALA A 464 2.92 29.17 26.38
N LEU A 465 2.95 28.93 25.05
CA LEU A 465 2.88 27.59 24.47
C LEU A 465 4.24 26.89 24.51
N ALA A 466 5.34 27.62 24.32
CA ALA A 466 6.69 27.08 24.47
C ALA A 466 6.97 26.50 25.86
N GLN A 467 6.44 27.09 26.93
CA GLN A 467 6.59 26.55 28.30
C GLN A 467 5.76 25.26 28.54
N ARG A 468 4.66 25.07 27.84
CA ARG A 468 3.75 23.92 28.06
C ARG A 468 4.09 22.69 27.23
N ALA A 469 4.71 22.88 26.05
CA ALA A 469 5.06 21.83 25.11
C ALA A 469 6.52 21.94 24.59
N GLY A 470 7.37 22.72 25.27
CA GLY A 470 8.71 23.10 24.80
C GLY A 470 9.59 21.94 24.36
N THR A 471 9.65 20.89 25.16
CA THR A 471 10.48 19.72 24.87
C THR A 471 9.95 18.94 23.66
N ASP A 472 8.63 18.81 23.47
CA ASP A 472 8.04 18.08 22.35
C ASP A 472 8.26 18.82 21.03
N TYR A 473 8.11 20.16 21.02
CA TYR A 473 8.42 20.97 19.84
C TYR A 473 9.91 21.02 19.53
N ALA A 474 10.77 21.07 20.54
CA ALA A 474 12.21 20.97 20.37
C ALA A 474 12.60 19.62 19.74
N ASN A 475 12.04 18.53 20.24
CA ASN A 475 12.22 17.20 19.66
C ASN A 475 11.71 17.13 18.21
N ALA A 476 10.55 17.72 17.93
CA ALA A 476 9.96 17.73 16.59
C ALA A 476 10.84 18.51 15.60
N HIS A 477 11.25 19.72 15.93
CA HIS A 477 12.18 20.49 15.11
C HIS A 477 13.53 19.81 14.94
N ASN A 478 14.08 19.19 15.98
CA ASN A 478 15.30 18.40 15.87
C ASN A 478 15.13 17.21 14.91
N THR A 479 14.00 16.53 14.95
CA THR A 479 13.70 15.39 14.07
C THR A 479 13.58 15.81 12.61
N VAL A 480 12.87 16.91 12.33
CA VAL A 480 12.77 17.47 10.97
C VAL A 480 14.16 17.90 10.48
N GLY A 481 14.91 18.64 11.31
CA GLY A 481 16.27 19.08 10.99
C GLY A 481 17.19 17.91 10.65
N LEU A 482 17.12 16.81 11.40
CA LEU A 482 17.89 15.60 11.10
C LEU A 482 17.50 14.96 9.76
N GLY A 483 16.21 14.85 9.47
CA GLY A 483 15.71 14.36 8.19
C GLY A 483 16.18 15.20 7.01
N LEU A 484 16.16 16.54 7.15
CA LEU A 484 16.63 17.48 6.14
C LEU A 484 18.14 17.36 5.91
N ALA A 485 18.92 17.25 6.98
CA ALA A 485 20.38 17.06 6.90
C ALA A 485 20.75 15.75 6.17
N MET A 486 20.05 14.66 6.46
CA MET A 486 20.22 13.37 5.79
C MET A 486 19.90 13.41 4.29
N ASN A 487 19.06 14.37 3.87
CA ASN A 487 18.70 14.63 2.46
C ASN A 487 19.59 15.74 1.83
N GLY A 488 20.63 16.19 2.52
CA GLY A 488 21.57 17.22 2.02
C GLY A 488 21.07 18.66 2.08
N LYS A 489 19.88 18.92 2.64
CA LYS A 489 19.29 20.25 2.81
C LYS A 489 19.81 20.90 4.09
N LEU A 490 21.11 21.26 4.11
CA LEU A 490 21.80 21.69 5.34
C LEU A 490 21.31 23.02 5.88
N ASP A 491 20.96 24.01 5.04
CA ASP A 491 20.47 25.31 5.48
C ASP A 491 19.12 25.20 6.20
N ASP A 492 18.19 24.42 5.62
CA ASP A 492 16.89 24.16 6.24
C ASP A 492 17.06 23.40 7.55
N ALA A 493 17.96 22.40 7.59
CA ALA A 493 18.28 21.65 8.80
C ALA A 493 18.80 22.55 9.92
N ILE A 494 19.74 23.44 9.63
CA ILE A 494 20.29 24.42 10.58
C ILE A 494 19.18 25.32 11.13
N SER A 495 18.26 25.78 10.27
CA SER A 495 17.11 26.58 10.71
C SER A 495 16.26 25.82 11.71
N HIS A 496 15.93 24.56 11.44
CA HIS A 496 15.16 23.71 12.33
C HIS A 496 15.90 23.40 13.65
N PHE A 497 17.20 23.11 13.62
CA PHE A 497 17.98 22.92 14.85
C PHE A 497 18.04 24.18 15.72
N ARG A 498 18.15 25.37 15.11
CA ARG A 498 18.08 26.65 15.85
C ARG A 498 16.71 26.85 16.49
N LYS A 499 15.61 26.52 15.78
CA LYS A 499 14.26 26.55 16.34
C LYS A 499 14.10 25.56 17.50
N ALA A 500 14.65 24.34 17.38
CA ALA A 500 14.67 23.40 18.50
C ALA A 500 15.31 24.00 19.74
N LEU A 501 16.44 24.70 19.57
CA LEU A 501 17.14 25.39 20.67
C LEU A 501 16.45 26.67 21.17
N LEU A 502 15.53 27.24 20.40
CA LEU A 502 14.65 28.30 20.84
C LEU A 502 13.58 27.78 21.82
N TYR A 503 13.02 26.59 21.55
CA TYR A 503 12.03 25.95 22.43
C TYR A 503 12.67 25.27 23.65
N ASP A 504 13.83 24.64 23.48
CA ASP A 504 14.63 24.03 24.57
C ASP A 504 16.11 24.38 24.39
N PRO A 505 16.58 25.47 25.05
CA PRO A 505 17.97 25.89 24.95
C PRO A 505 18.98 24.84 25.42
N ASP A 506 18.55 23.87 26.22
CA ASP A 506 19.40 22.82 26.78
C ASP A 506 19.36 21.50 26.04
N HIS A 507 18.66 21.45 24.89
CA HIS A 507 18.50 20.26 24.10
C HIS A 507 19.83 19.79 23.47
N ALA A 508 20.55 18.91 24.17
CA ALA A 508 21.89 18.44 23.79
C ALA A 508 21.96 17.84 22.37
N ASN A 509 20.96 17.02 21.99
CA ASN A 509 20.93 16.41 20.67
C ASN A 509 20.74 17.42 19.53
N ALA A 510 19.86 18.42 19.71
CA ALA A 510 19.64 19.46 18.70
C ALA A 510 20.90 20.31 18.51
N ARG A 511 21.58 20.66 19.64
CA ARG A 511 22.83 21.43 19.62
C ARG A 511 23.96 20.64 18.95
N SER A 512 24.10 19.35 19.23
CA SER A 512 25.08 18.49 18.59
C SER A 512 24.77 18.35 17.07
N ASN A 513 23.50 18.17 16.69
CA ASN A 513 23.09 18.09 15.29
C ASN A 513 23.34 19.40 14.54
N LEU A 514 23.12 20.55 15.19
CA LEU A 514 23.49 21.85 14.63
C LEU A 514 25.01 21.93 14.38
N GLY A 515 25.82 21.50 15.35
CA GLY A 515 27.28 21.40 15.17
C GLY A 515 27.66 20.53 13.99
N TYR A 516 27.03 19.37 13.83
CA TYR A 516 27.29 18.47 12.69
C TYR A 516 26.93 19.10 11.35
N ALA A 517 25.74 19.70 11.24
CA ALA A 517 25.32 20.37 10.01
C ALA A 517 26.23 21.55 9.64
N LEU A 518 26.67 22.34 10.62
CA LEU A 518 27.65 23.41 10.44
C LEU A 518 29.02 22.87 9.98
N ALA A 519 29.49 21.78 10.56
CA ALA A 519 30.75 21.15 10.16
C ALA A 519 30.71 20.63 8.71
N LEU A 520 29.58 20.07 8.28
CA LEU A 520 29.35 19.64 6.88
C LEU A 520 29.33 20.83 5.91
N GLN A 521 28.91 22.02 6.35
CA GLN A 521 28.99 23.27 5.57
C GLN A 521 30.40 23.91 5.59
N GLY A 522 31.36 23.36 6.33
CA GLY A 522 32.68 23.94 6.49
C GLY A 522 32.75 25.07 7.51
N ARG A 523 31.70 25.37 8.29
CA ARG A 523 31.63 26.37 9.34
C ARG A 523 32.18 25.78 10.65
N LEU A 524 33.47 25.41 10.61
CA LEU A 524 34.09 24.55 11.63
C LEU A 524 34.16 25.19 13.01
N ASP A 525 34.45 26.49 13.10
CA ASP A 525 34.54 27.20 14.41
C ASP A 525 33.19 27.28 15.11
N GLU A 526 32.12 27.53 14.33
CA GLU A 526 30.76 27.53 14.87
C GLU A 526 30.35 26.12 15.34
N ALA A 527 30.71 25.08 14.56
CA ALA A 527 30.44 23.68 14.90
C ALA A 527 31.12 23.30 16.24
N ILE A 528 32.39 23.64 16.39
CA ILE A 528 33.18 23.43 17.62
C ILE A 528 32.49 24.12 18.80
N GLY A 529 32.13 25.41 18.66
CA GLY A 529 31.45 26.16 19.71
C GLY A 529 30.13 25.55 20.15
N GLN A 530 29.33 24.95 19.21
CA GLN A 530 28.10 24.26 19.59
C GLN A 530 28.38 22.96 20.36
N CYS A 531 29.34 22.17 19.95
CA CYS A 531 29.71 20.93 20.64
C CYS A 531 30.30 21.20 22.03
N GLU A 532 31.17 22.19 22.18
CA GLU A 532 31.72 22.58 23.46
C GLU A 532 30.64 23.03 24.46
N GLN A 533 29.56 23.69 23.99
CA GLN A 533 28.44 24.05 24.87
C GLN A 533 27.73 22.81 25.42
N VAL A 534 27.61 21.72 24.64
CA VAL A 534 27.10 20.46 25.15
C VAL A 534 28.05 19.85 26.16
N LEU A 535 29.36 19.81 25.84
CA LEU A 535 30.37 19.16 26.67
C LEU A 535 30.64 19.89 27.98
N ARG A 536 30.42 21.20 28.07
CA ARG A 536 30.46 21.92 29.34
C ARG A 536 29.46 21.42 30.37
N ARG A 537 28.28 20.92 29.92
CA ARG A 537 27.25 20.37 30.82
C ARG A 537 27.31 18.84 30.93
N SER A 538 27.72 18.20 29.88
CA SER A 538 27.80 16.74 29.77
C SER A 538 29.13 16.35 29.12
N PRO A 539 30.25 16.34 29.89
CA PRO A 539 31.60 16.13 29.35
C PRO A 539 31.77 14.83 28.57
N HIS A 540 31.00 13.80 28.92
CA HIS A 540 31.05 12.47 28.33
C HIS A 540 29.97 12.21 27.27
N HIS A 541 29.32 13.29 26.73
CA HIS A 541 28.28 13.12 25.72
C HIS A 541 28.85 12.55 24.42
N PRO A 542 28.57 11.28 24.05
CA PRO A 542 29.32 10.58 23.01
C PRO A 542 29.18 11.26 21.65
N LYS A 543 27.95 11.64 21.27
CA LYS A 543 27.68 12.29 19.99
C LYS A 543 28.37 13.65 19.88
N ALA A 544 28.39 14.45 20.93
CA ALA A 544 29.06 15.74 20.88
C ALA A 544 30.57 15.58 20.74
N ASN A 545 31.16 14.60 21.44
CA ASN A 545 32.58 14.28 21.31
C ASN A 545 32.92 13.77 19.88
N ASN A 546 32.10 12.92 19.29
CA ASN A 546 32.33 12.47 17.90
C ASN A 546 32.29 13.65 16.91
N ILE A 547 31.29 14.51 17.01
CA ILE A 547 31.13 15.67 16.12
C ILE A 547 32.24 16.69 16.32
N LEU A 548 32.64 16.94 17.56
CA LEU A 548 33.77 17.80 17.86
C LEU A 548 35.06 17.22 17.26
N GLY A 549 35.31 15.92 17.44
CA GLY A 549 36.45 15.25 16.86
C GLY A 549 36.45 15.32 15.33
N PHE A 550 35.27 15.15 14.68
CA PHE A 550 35.12 15.35 13.25
C PHE A 550 35.43 16.78 12.79
N ALA A 551 34.95 17.81 13.50
CA ALA A 551 35.22 19.20 13.17
C ALA A 551 36.72 19.55 13.33
N LEU A 552 37.34 19.10 14.42
CA LEU A 552 38.78 19.24 14.65
C LEU A 552 39.64 18.53 13.62
N LEU A 553 39.25 17.31 13.23
CA LEU A 553 39.89 16.56 12.13
C LEU A 553 39.87 17.39 10.84
N LYS A 554 38.75 17.99 10.48
CA LYS A 554 38.61 18.86 9.30
C LYS A 554 39.45 20.15 9.39
N GLN A 555 39.73 20.66 10.61
CA GLN A 555 40.63 21.78 10.85
C GLN A 555 42.14 21.38 10.87
N GLY A 556 42.46 20.09 10.79
CA GLY A 556 43.84 19.60 10.89
C GLY A 556 44.37 19.54 12.33
N ARG A 557 43.52 19.67 13.36
CA ARG A 557 43.85 19.56 14.81
C ARG A 557 43.77 18.10 15.24
N TRP A 558 44.61 17.27 14.67
CA TRP A 558 44.48 15.82 14.72
C TRP A 558 44.63 15.21 16.10
N ASP A 559 45.56 15.73 16.96
CA ASP A 559 45.76 15.23 18.32
C ASP A 559 44.52 15.47 19.19
N GLU A 560 43.92 16.65 19.08
CA GLU A 560 42.71 16.97 19.79
C GLU A 560 41.51 16.14 19.26
N ALA A 561 41.43 15.94 17.96
CA ALA A 561 40.42 15.06 17.35
C ALA A 561 40.51 13.64 17.92
N VAL A 562 41.72 13.06 18.01
CA VAL A 562 41.94 11.71 18.58
C VAL A 562 41.45 11.66 20.04
N ALA A 563 41.72 12.68 20.87
CA ALA A 563 41.28 12.69 22.24
C ALA A 563 39.74 12.63 22.37
N HIS A 564 39.03 13.48 21.61
CA HIS A 564 37.55 13.52 21.63
C HIS A 564 36.92 12.29 21.00
N LEU A 565 37.49 11.74 19.93
CA LEU A 565 36.98 10.52 19.28
C LEU A 565 37.16 9.29 20.18
N ARG A 566 38.29 9.18 20.90
CA ARG A 566 38.48 8.12 21.91
C ARG A 566 37.48 8.25 23.05
N GLU A 567 37.23 9.48 23.53
CA GLU A 567 36.20 9.73 24.54
C GLU A 567 34.82 9.33 24.06
N SER A 568 34.46 9.64 22.80
CA SER A 568 33.20 9.18 22.21
C SER A 568 33.07 7.66 22.21
N LEU A 569 34.13 6.95 21.78
CA LEU A 569 34.14 5.49 21.67
C LEU A 569 34.18 4.77 23.04
N GLN A 570 34.63 5.44 24.08
CA GLN A 570 34.57 4.90 25.43
C GLN A 570 33.12 4.69 25.91
N TYR A 571 32.19 5.54 25.46
CA TYR A 571 30.77 5.46 25.84
C TYR A 571 29.88 4.86 24.73
N GLU A 572 30.27 4.97 23.49
CA GLU A 572 29.62 4.33 22.33
C GLU A 572 30.62 3.50 21.51
N PRO A 573 31.07 2.34 21.99
CA PRO A 573 32.10 1.55 21.35
C PRO A 573 31.70 0.98 19.97
N ASN A 574 30.40 0.90 19.66
CA ASN A 574 29.89 0.37 18.38
C ASN A 574 29.55 1.49 17.37
N ASN A 575 30.15 2.67 17.49
CA ASN A 575 29.90 3.78 16.58
C ASN A 575 30.85 3.72 15.37
N ALA A 576 30.36 3.19 14.24
CA ALA A 576 31.15 3.04 13.01
C ALA A 576 31.71 4.37 12.48
N GLU A 577 30.96 5.49 12.63
CA GLU A 577 31.41 6.81 12.18
C GLU A 577 32.56 7.34 13.06
N ALA A 578 32.48 7.16 14.37
CA ALA A 578 33.53 7.56 15.30
C ALA A 578 34.83 6.73 15.06
N HIS A 579 34.70 5.42 14.81
CA HIS A 579 35.84 4.60 14.40
C HIS A 579 36.47 5.08 13.09
N TYR A 580 35.64 5.42 12.09
CA TYR A 580 36.13 5.93 10.81
C TYR A 580 36.88 7.26 10.99
N ASN A 581 36.30 8.20 11.72
CA ASN A 581 36.91 9.51 11.99
C ASN A 581 38.21 9.38 12.78
N LEU A 582 38.26 8.48 13.78
CA LEU A 582 39.48 8.19 14.55
C LEU A 582 40.55 7.58 13.67
N GLY A 583 40.19 6.62 12.79
CA GLY A 583 41.11 6.05 11.82
C GLY A 583 41.72 7.11 10.89
N GLN A 584 40.92 8.10 10.46
CA GLN A 584 41.44 9.21 9.64
C GLN A 584 42.39 10.12 10.43
N ALA A 585 42.09 10.46 11.67
CA ALA A 585 42.95 11.30 12.52
C ALA A 585 44.29 10.61 12.82
N LEU A 586 44.25 9.32 13.16
CA LEU A 586 45.43 8.50 13.41
C LEU A 586 46.31 8.33 12.14
N ALA A 587 45.67 8.14 10.99
CA ALA A 587 46.39 8.07 9.71
C ALA A 587 47.08 9.40 9.39
N ALA A 588 46.48 10.54 9.67
CA ALA A 588 47.09 11.86 9.50
C ALA A 588 48.27 12.10 10.44
N LEU A 589 48.23 11.52 11.63
CA LEU A 589 49.34 11.55 12.61
C LEU A 589 50.44 10.50 12.31
N GLY A 590 50.28 9.69 11.25
CA GLY A 590 51.23 8.62 10.91
C GLY A 590 51.09 7.36 11.76
N GLN A 591 50.09 7.27 12.65
CA GLN A 591 49.84 6.10 13.50
C GLN A 591 49.07 5.03 12.73
N ARG A 592 49.75 4.42 11.78
CA ARG A 592 49.19 3.59 10.73
C ARG A 592 48.48 2.35 11.23
N ASP A 593 49.12 1.59 12.14
CA ASP A 593 48.57 0.30 12.58
C ASP A 593 47.26 0.47 13.36
N GLU A 594 47.18 1.51 14.21
CA GLU A 594 45.97 1.87 14.90
C GLU A 594 44.89 2.33 13.92
N ALA A 595 45.23 3.13 12.91
CA ALA A 595 44.31 3.58 11.87
C ALA A 595 43.68 2.39 11.12
N ILE A 596 44.52 1.38 10.74
CA ILE A 596 44.06 0.16 10.10
C ILE A 596 43.09 -0.62 11.00
N ALA A 597 43.39 -0.73 12.29
CA ALA A 597 42.49 -1.40 13.25
C ALA A 597 41.13 -0.73 13.30
N HIS A 598 41.08 0.60 13.36
CA HIS A 598 39.82 1.35 13.40
C HIS A 598 39.04 1.30 12.07
N PHE A 599 39.70 1.31 10.91
CA PHE A 599 38.98 1.10 9.64
C PHE A 599 38.42 -0.32 9.50
N LYS A 600 39.12 -1.34 10.02
CA LYS A 600 38.57 -2.71 10.09
C LYS A 600 37.35 -2.80 10.98
N GLU A 601 37.38 -2.16 12.16
CA GLU A 601 36.24 -2.09 13.08
C GLU A 601 35.05 -1.37 12.41
N THR A 602 35.30 -0.26 11.70
CA THR A 602 34.27 0.42 10.89
C THR A 602 33.60 -0.54 9.91
N LEU A 603 34.36 -1.37 9.23
CA LEU A 603 33.84 -2.34 8.24
C LEU A 603 33.16 -3.55 8.89
N GLN A 604 33.53 -3.91 10.12
CA GLN A 604 32.84 -4.92 10.91
C GLN A 604 31.44 -4.45 11.32
N LEU A 605 31.36 -3.20 11.81
CA LEU A 605 30.10 -2.57 12.23
C LEU A 605 29.22 -2.16 11.02
N ALA A 606 29.85 -1.70 9.94
CA ALA A 606 29.18 -1.24 8.73
C ALA A 606 29.88 -1.81 7.45
N PRO A 607 29.57 -3.03 7.01
CA PRO A 607 30.25 -3.71 5.90
C PRO A 607 30.21 -2.95 4.57
N ASN A 608 29.24 -2.05 4.39
CA ASN A 608 29.06 -1.27 3.16
C ASN A 608 29.69 0.14 3.22
N TYR A 609 30.51 0.45 4.24
CA TYR A 609 31.16 1.74 4.38
C TYR A 609 32.29 1.90 3.37
N ARG A 610 31.97 2.52 2.23
CA ARG A 610 32.85 2.60 1.04
C ARG A 610 34.17 3.31 1.34
N ASP A 611 34.07 4.47 2.02
CA ASP A 611 35.22 5.32 2.29
C ASP A 611 36.24 4.63 3.22
N ALA A 612 35.76 3.90 4.25
CA ALA A 612 36.65 3.11 5.13
C ALA A 612 37.37 2.03 4.37
N ARG A 613 36.71 1.37 3.40
CA ARG A 613 37.35 0.34 2.54
C ARG A 613 38.42 0.93 1.64
N GLU A 614 38.22 2.12 1.11
CA GLU A 614 39.19 2.82 0.27
C GLU A 614 40.40 3.27 1.08
N GLN A 615 40.20 3.83 2.28
CA GLN A 615 41.29 4.23 3.16
C GLN A 615 42.14 3.03 3.64
N LEU A 616 41.48 1.94 4.02
CA LEU A 616 42.16 0.70 4.41
C LEU A 616 43.03 0.17 3.29
N LYS A 617 42.54 0.10 2.05
CA LYS A 617 43.33 -0.32 0.90
C LYS A 617 44.53 0.56 0.66
N LYS A 618 44.40 1.90 0.76
CA LYS A 618 45.51 2.85 0.62
C LYS A 618 46.61 2.59 1.64
N LEU A 619 46.22 2.40 2.90
CA LEU A 619 47.19 2.14 3.96
C LEU A 619 47.86 0.76 3.79
N GLU A 620 47.13 -0.31 3.44
CA GLU A 620 47.69 -1.64 3.22
C GLU A 620 48.60 -1.73 1.98
N SER A 621 48.29 -0.95 0.93
CA SER A 621 49.14 -0.92 -0.29
C SER A 621 50.46 -0.13 -0.13
N ALA A 622 50.51 0.87 0.73
CA ALA A 622 51.71 1.65 1.04
C ALA A 622 52.72 0.88 1.97
N SER A 623 52.40 -0.40 2.31
CA SER A 623 53.30 -1.29 3.07
C SER A 623 54.05 -2.32 2.21
N LYS A 624 53.69 -2.37 0.95
CA LYS A 624 54.42 -3.18 -0.06
C LYS A 624 55.38 -2.29 -0.86
#